data_a18848d02811f532a83ccd559ca7543c
#
_entry.id   a18848d02811f532a83ccd559ca7543c
#
_cell.length_a   1.000
_cell.length_b   1.000
_cell.length_c   1.000
_cell.angle_alpha   90.00
_cell.angle_beta   90.00
_cell.angle_gamma   90.00
#
_symmetry.space_group_name_H-M   'P 1'
#
loop_
_entity.id
_entity.type
_entity.pdbx_description
1 polymer ?
#
loop_
_entity_poly.entity_id
_entity_poly.type
_entity_poly.pdbx_seq_one_letter_code
_entity_poly.pdbx_strand_id
1 'polypeptide(L)'
;GKLIGGYQQLGSPQSTASDFGTGVFEIADALTWVKGRHTLKMGFDWRWERLNVVQPPFPTGSFTFSAIGSNQPTVANTGTPLASFLLGQVQLFSIDLQQGPIQERAHFHEYFIQDDWKVSDRLTVNPGLRYTLNFPSTEINGQTAVFNLQTQQLEYPGTHPVRPLKKNNF
;
A
#
# COMPACT_ATOMS: atom_id res chain seq x y z
N GLY A 1 7.78 21.68 -4.01
CA GLY A 1 6.86 22.79 -3.75
C GLY A 1 7.52 23.92 -2.96
N LYS A 2 6.93 25.11 -2.99
CA LYS A 2 7.38 26.30 -2.25
C LYS A 2 6.31 26.66 -1.24
N LEU A 3 6.65 26.67 0.06
CA LEU A 3 5.78 27.07 1.14
C LEU A 3 6.16 28.47 1.62
N ILE A 4 5.23 29.41 1.48
CA ILE A 4 5.38 30.79 1.97
C ILE A 4 4.34 30.96 3.08
N GLY A 5 4.77 31.28 4.30
CA GLY A 5 3.88 31.42 5.45
C GLY A 5 2.72 32.39 5.15
N GLY A 6 1.48 31.95 5.39
CA GLY A 6 0.25 32.72 5.13
C GLY A 6 -0.22 32.73 3.66
N TYR A 7 0.48 32.03 2.76
CA TYR A 7 0.11 31.93 1.34
C TYR A 7 -0.10 30.45 0.93
N GLN A 8 -0.83 30.26 -0.16
CA GLN A 8 -1.00 28.94 -0.74
C GLN A 8 0.35 28.41 -1.28
N GLN A 9 0.55 27.12 -1.20
CA GLN A 9 1.74 26.45 -1.75
C GLN A 9 1.87 26.71 -3.25
N LEU A 10 3.07 27.11 -3.68
CA LEU A 10 3.42 27.25 -5.09
C LEU A 10 4.10 25.98 -5.59
N GLY A 11 3.69 25.50 -6.76
CA GLY A 11 4.21 24.28 -7.40
C GLY A 11 3.41 23.03 -7.05
N SER A 12 3.92 21.88 -7.47
CA SER A 12 3.25 20.59 -7.29
C SER A 12 3.09 20.21 -5.82
N PRO A 13 1.95 19.62 -5.44
CA PRO A 13 1.77 19.03 -4.12
C PRO A 13 2.80 17.92 -3.82
N GLN A 14 2.87 17.52 -2.55
CA GLN A 14 3.67 16.37 -2.11
C GLN A 14 3.28 15.11 -2.90
N SER A 15 4.23 14.25 -3.13
CA SER A 15 4.03 12.94 -3.77
C SER A 15 3.34 12.99 -5.15
N THR A 16 3.35 14.14 -5.84
CA THR A 16 2.76 14.24 -7.19
C THR A 16 3.53 13.43 -8.22
N ALA A 17 4.85 13.34 -8.10
CA ALA A 17 5.68 12.50 -8.94
C ALA A 17 5.70 11.08 -8.37
N SER A 18 4.64 10.33 -8.62
CA SER A 18 4.48 8.95 -8.16
C SER A 18 4.36 8.03 -9.36
N ASP A 19 4.95 6.85 -9.25
CA ASP A 19 4.83 5.76 -10.21
C ASP A 19 4.34 4.50 -9.49
N PHE A 20 3.24 3.93 -9.97
CA PHE A 20 2.61 2.72 -9.44
C PHE A 20 2.53 1.66 -10.53
N GLY A 21 3.42 0.70 -10.47
CA GLY A 21 3.38 -0.49 -11.32
C GLY A 21 2.63 -1.63 -10.63
N THR A 22 1.41 -1.94 -11.06
CA THR A 22 0.65 -3.07 -10.56
C THR A 22 0.60 -4.19 -11.58
N GLY A 23 0.56 -5.44 -11.11
CA GLY A 23 0.35 -6.60 -11.95
C GLY A 23 -0.33 -7.70 -11.16
N VAL A 24 -1.33 -8.31 -11.78
CA VAL A 24 -2.03 -9.47 -11.24
C VAL A 24 -1.90 -10.60 -12.24
N PHE A 25 -1.46 -11.75 -11.76
CA PHE A 25 -1.48 -13.01 -12.51
C PHE A 25 -2.42 -13.97 -11.78
N GLU A 26 -3.38 -14.52 -12.50
CA GLU A 26 -4.42 -15.38 -11.94
C GLU A 26 -4.56 -16.65 -12.76
N ILE A 27 -4.68 -17.79 -12.06
CA ILE A 27 -5.04 -19.08 -12.62
C ILE A 27 -6.25 -19.58 -11.83
N ALA A 28 -7.38 -19.69 -12.51
CA ALA A 28 -8.58 -20.24 -11.91
C ALA A 28 -9.14 -21.34 -12.81
N ASP A 29 -9.65 -22.42 -12.18
CA ASP A 29 -10.34 -23.48 -12.89
C ASP A 29 -11.45 -24.08 -12.03
N ALA A 30 -12.49 -24.60 -12.68
CA ALA A 30 -13.62 -25.21 -12.02
C ALA A 30 -14.14 -26.41 -12.80
N LEU A 31 -14.34 -27.51 -12.08
CA LEU A 31 -14.90 -28.75 -12.59
C LEU A 31 -16.34 -28.94 -12.06
N THR A 32 -17.24 -29.28 -12.96
CA THR A 32 -18.58 -29.74 -12.62
C THR A 32 -18.70 -31.23 -12.95
N TRP A 33 -19.05 -32.05 -11.94
CA TRP A 33 -19.25 -33.47 -12.10
C TRP A 33 -20.69 -33.86 -11.71
N VAL A 34 -21.43 -34.43 -12.65
CA VAL A 34 -22.81 -34.86 -12.45
C VAL A 34 -22.87 -36.38 -12.31
N LYS A 35 -23.41 -36.88 -11.21
CA LYS A 35 -23.58 -38.32 -10.98
C LYS A 35 -24.89 -38.59 -10.22
N GLY A 36 -25.85 -39.16 -10.94
CA GLY A 36 -27.14 -39.47 -10.34
C GLY A 36 -27.89 -38.25 -9.83
N ARG A 37 -28.04 -38.15 -8.50
CA ARG A 37 -28.73 -37.04 -7.83
C ARG A 37 -27.80 -35.94 -7.35
N HIS A 38 -26.49 -36.01 -7.68
CA HIS A 38 -25.47 -35.08 -7.26
C HIS A 38 -24.93 -34.27 -8.45
N THR A 39 -24.77 -32.98 -8.25
CA THR A 39 -24.02 -32.10 -9.14
C THR A 39 -22.92 -31.42 -8.31
N LEU A 40 -21.74 -32.02 -8.36
CA LEU A 40 -20.58 -31.55 -7.62
C LEU A 40 -19.85 -30.50 -8.43
N LYS A 41 -19.61 -29.33 -7.85
CA LYS A 41 -18.74 -28.28 -8.38
C LYS A 41 -17.55 -28.10 -7.46
N MET A 42 -16.35 -28.14 -8.02
CA MET A 42 -15.13 -27.88 -7.27
C MET A 42 -14.15 -27.04 -8.12
N GLY A 43 -13.35 -26.25 -7.45
CA GLY A 43 -12.40 -25.42 -8.18
C GLY A 43 -11.40 -24.75 -7.28
N PHE A 44 -10.52 -24.02 -7.92
CA PHE A 44 -9.50 -23.20 -7.27
C PHE A 44 -9.34 -21.88 -8.00
N ASP A 45 -8.84 -20.88 -7.27
CA ASP A 45 -8.38 -19.59 -7.77
C ASP A 45 -7.03 -19.28 -7.10
N TRP A 46 -6.00 -19.15 -7.89
CA TRP A 46 -4.68 -18.76 -7.44
C TRP A 46 -4.29 -17.44 -8.06
N ARG A 47 -4.00 -16.45 -7.21
CA ARG A 47 -3.69 -15.10 -7.64
C ARG A 47 -2.35 -14.66 -7.06
N TRP A 48 -1.53 -14.09 -7.92
CA TRP A 48 -0.27 -13.44 -7.56
C TRP A 48 -0.38 -11.96 -7.88
N GLU A 49 -0.17 -11.15 -6.87
CA GLU A 49 -0.19 -9.71 -7.00
C GLU A 49 1.20 -9.13 -6.80
N ARG A 50 1.55 -8.19 -7.63
CA ARG A 50 2.77 -7.40 -7.50
C ARG A 50 2.42 -5.93 -7.54
N LEU A 51 3.03 -5.17 -6.63
CA LEU A 51 2.95 -3.74 -6.56
C LEU A 51 4.36 -3.18 -6.48
N ASN A 52 4.70 -2.30 -7.41
CA ASN A 52 5.94 -1.53 -7.38
C ASN A 52 5.57 -0.06 -7.20
N VAL A 53 6.14 0.60 -6.19
CA VAL A 53 5.78 1.97 -5.82
C VAL A 53 7.02 2.83 -5.75
N VAL A 54 7.03 3.92 -6.51
CA VAL A 54 7.94 5.03 -6.33
C VAL A 54 7.10 6.24 -5.96
N GLN A 55 7.20 6.71 -4.72
CA GLN A 55 6.38 7.81 -4.21
C GLN A 55 7.15 8.63 -3.16
N PRO A 56 8.24 9.28 -3.53
CA PRO A 56 8.95 10.14 -2.60
C PRO A 56 8.09 11.37 -2.25
N PRO A 57 8.02 11.78 -0.98
CA PRO A 57 7.23 12.93 -0.55
C PRO A 57 7.64 14.23 -1.23
N PHE A 58 8.93 14.49 -1.40
CA PHE A 58 9.46 15.72 -1.99
C PHE A 58 10.50 15.41 -3.09
N PRO A 59 10.10 14.82 -4.22
CA PRO A 59 11.07 14.36 -5.24
C PRO A 59 11.84 15.50 -5.92
N THR A 60 11.23 16.68 -6.00
CA THR A 60 11.82 17.89 -6.61
C THR A 60 12.29 18.92 -5.58
N GLY A 61 12.28 18.52 -4.30
CA GLY A 61 12.57 19.41 -3.19
C GLY A 61 11.41 20.32 -2.78
N SER A 62 11.44 20.73 -1.54
CA SER A 62 10.52 21.69 -0.94
C SER A 62 11.30 22.80 -0.25
N PHE A 63 10.92 24.04 -0.54
CA PHE A 63 11.51 25.23 0.04
C PHE A 63 10.48 25.91 0.94
N THR A 64 10.85 26.21 2.17
CA THR A 64 10.01 26.94 3.12
C THR A 64 10.59 28.31 3.38
N PHE A 65 9.73 29.30 3.35
CA PHE A 65 10.06 30.69 3.61
C PHE A 65 9.25 31.21 4.80
N SER A 66 9.91 31.91 5.72
CA SER A 66 9.30 32.55 6.88
C SER A 66 9.75 34.00 6.99
N ALA A 67 9.21 34.73 7.95
CA ALA A 67 9.58 36.12 8.19
C ALA A 67 11.05 36.30 8.64
N ILE A 68 11.69 35.23 9.14
CA ILE A 68 13.05 35.29 9.72
C ILE A 68 14.08 35.80 8.71
N GLY A 69 13.96 35.40 7.43
CA GLY A 69 14.93 35.79 6.39
C GLY A 69 14.88 37.29 6.00
N SER A 70 13.85 38.00 6.39
CA SER A 70 13.66 39.43 6.06
C SER A 70 13.34 40.30 7.29
N ASN A 71 13.45 39.75 8.51
CA ASN A 71 13.19 40.51 9.73
C ASN A 71 14.38 41.44 10.09
N GLN A 72 14.08 42.50 10.79
CA GLN A 72 15.08 43.32 11.47
C GLN A 72 15.50 42.63 12.76
N PRO A 73 16.79 42.29 12.96
CA PRO A 73 17.26 41.71 14.20
C PRO A 73 16.84 42.58 15.41
N THR A 74 16.43 41.92 16.50
CA THR A 74 16.02 42.56 17.76
C THR A 74 14.69 43.34 17.73
N VAL A 75 14.04 43.47 16.58
CA VAL A 75 12.73 44.17 16.49
C VAL A 75 11.65 43.13 16.20
N ALA A 76 10.71 43.00 17.15
CA ALA A 76 9.61 42.05 17.02
C ALA A 76 8.62 42.45 15.90
N ASN A 77 7.99 41.43 15.28
CA ASN A 77 6.96 41.60 14.25
C ASN A 77 7.46 42.29 12.94
N THR A 78 8.74 42.21 12.65
CA THR A 78 9.31 42.64 11.38
C THR A 78 9.54 41.48 10.45
N GLY A 79 9.68 41.76 9.16
CA GLY A 79 9.84 40.75 8.11
C GLY A 79 8.51 40.12 7.66
N THR A 80 8.53 39.57 6.46
CA THR A 80 7.41 38.79 5.92
C THR A 80 7.91 37.58 5.14
N PRO A 81 7.19 36.45 5.15
CA PRO A 81 7.57 35.28 4.36
C PRO A 81 7.69 35.60 2.86
N LEU A 82 6.84 36.49 2.34
CA LEU A 82 6.88 36.92 0.94
C LEU A 82 8.16 37.68 0.62
N ALA A 83 8.60 38.60 1.50
CA ALA A 83 9.86 39.31 1.30
C ALA A 83 11.05 38.33 1.31
N SER A 84 11.07 37.37 2.24
CA SER A 84 12.10 36.34 2.27
C SER A 84 12.11 35.48 0.99
N PHE A 85 10.94 35.17 0.45
CA PHE A 85 10.82 34.47 -0.84
C PHE A 85 11.40 35.29 -1.99
N LEU A 86 11.03 36.55 -2.10
CA LEU A 86 11.52 37.47 -3.17
C LEU A 86 13.04 37.70 -3.07
N LEU A 87 13.58 37.69 -1.86
CA LEU A 87 15.01 37.82 -1.60
C LEU A 87 15.77 36.49 -1.72
N GLY A 88 15.06 35.36 -1.95
CA GLY A 88 15.68 34.03 -2.02
C GLY A 88 16.17 33.52 -0.67
N GLN A 89 15.72 34.09 0.46
CA GLN A 89 16.13 33.69 1.81
C GLN A 89 15.33 32.47 2.27
N VAL A 90 15.83 31.29 1.94
CA VAL A 90 15.22 29.99 2.29
C VAL A 90 15.43 29.69 3.78
N GLN A 91 14.36 29.38 4.48
CA GLN A 91 14.45 28.94 5.87
C GLN A 91 14.74 27.43 5.98
N LEU A 92 14.09 26.63 5.16
CA LEU A 92 14.22 25.18 5.17
C LEU A 92 14.13 24.65 3.74
N PHE A 93 15.06 23.79 3.39
CA PHE A 93 15.01 22.95 2.19
C PHE A 93 14.89 21.49 2.60
N SER A 94 13.94 20.78 2.00
CA SER A 94 13.74 19.33 2.20
C SER A 94 13.68 18.65 0.85
N ILE A 95 14.37 17.52 0.73
CA ILE A 95 14.30 16.65 -0.43
C ILE A 95 14.29 15.19 0.05
N ASP A 96 13.45 14.38 -0.57
CA ASP A 96 13.39 12.94 -0.30
C ASP A 96 13.87 12.19 -1.53
N LEU A 97 14.89 11.38 -1.32
CA LEU A 97 15.51 10.58 -2.36
C LEU A 97 15.14 9.11 -2.15
N GLN A 98 14.12 8.66 -2.85
CA GLN A 98 13.81 7.24 -2.94
C GLN A 98 14.75 6.62 -3.97
N GLN A 99 15.64 5.74 -3.52
CA GLN A 99 16.68 5.15 -4.38
C GLN A 99 16.16 4.04 -5.31
N GLY A 100 15.02 3.47 -4.99
CA GLY A 100 14.40 2.42 -5.78
C GLY A 100 12.93 2.21 -5.43
N PRO A 101 12.20 1.43 -6.25
CA PRO A 101 10.81 1.13 -5.95
C PRO A 101 10.68 0.21 -4.73
N ILE A 102 9.67 0.47 -3.91
CA ILE A 102 9.17 -0.50 -2.94
C ILE A 102 8.42 -1.56 -3.73
N GLN A 103 8.78 -2.83 -3.56
CA GLN A 103 8.27 -3.93 -4.37
C GLN A 103 7.56 -4.96 -3.50
N GLU A 104 6.23 -4.83 -3.41
CA GLU A 104 5.40 -5.76 -2.65
C GLU A 104 4.90 -6.92 -3.52
N ARG A 105 4.83 -8.10 -2.91
CA ARG A 105 4.33 -9.34 -3.50
C ARG A 105 3.34 -9.99 -2.55
N ALA A 106 2.18 -10.36 -3.06
CA ALA A 106 1.15 -11.07 -2.33
C ALA A 106 0.63 -12.26 -3.13
N HIS A 107 0.16 -13.27 -2.41
CA HIS A 107 -0.41 -14.48 -2.98
C HIS A 107 -1.75 -14.77 -2.32
N PHE A 108 -2.72 -15.22 -3.12
CA PHE A 108 -4.02 -15.64 -2.67
C PHE A 108 -4.34 -17.00 -3.27
N HIS A 109 -4.74 -17.93 -2.41
CA HIS A 109 -5.21 -19.24 -2.87
C HIS A 109 -6.60 -19.47 -2.32
N GLU A 110 -7.52 -19.79 -3.19
CA GLU A 110 -8.87 -20.12 -2.86
C GLU A 110 -9.24 -21.49 -3.42
N TYR A 111 -9.95 -22.27 -2.63
CA TYR A 111 -10.45 -23.59 -3.00
C TYR A 111 -11.91 -23.68 -2.59
N PHE A 112 -12.72 -24.27 -3.43
CA PHE A 112 -14.13 -24.49 -3.11
C PHE A 112 -14.60 -25.86 -3.60
N ILE A 113 -15.58 -26.38 -2.88
CA ILE A 113 -16.35 -27.55 -3.25
C ILE A 113 -17.80 -27.33 -2.84
N GLN A 114 -18.74 -27.61 -3.75
CA GLN A 114 -20.17 -27.48 -3.53
C GLN A 114 -20.90 -28.65 -4.20
N ASP A 115 -21.94 -29.17 -3.56
CA ASP A 115 -22.82 -30.19 -4.15
C ASP A 115 -24.23 -29.69 -4.21
N ASP A 116 -24.88 -29.83 -5.34
CA ASP A 116 -26.33 -29.67 -5.51
C ASP A 116 -26.93 -31.09 -5.44
N TRP A 117 -27.31 -31.51 -4.23
CA TRP A 117 -27.83 -32.85 -3.97
C TRP A 117 -29.35 -32.87 -3.96
N LYS A 118 -29.95 -33.55 -4.95
CA LYS A 118 -31.39 -33.80 -5.02
C LYS A 118 -31.74 -34.99 -4.11
N VAL A 119 -32.01 -34.71 -2.83
CA VAL A 119 -32.36 -35.73 -1.84
C VAL A 119 -33.69 -36.45 -2.23
N SER A 120 -34.66 -35.67 -2.72
CA SER A 120 -35.92 -36.16 -3.27
C SER A 120 -36.40 -35.24 -4.39
N ASP A 121 -37.53 -35.56 -5.01
CA ASP A 121 -38.15 -34.73 -6.07
C ASP A 121 -38.60 -33.34 -5.56
N ARG A 122 -38.74 -33.19 -4.24
CA ARG A 122 -39.18 -31.95 -3.59
C ARG A 122 -38.13 -31.28 -2.72
N LEU A 123 -36.95 -31.92 -2.54
CA LEU A 123 -35.89 -31.42 -1.66
C LEU A 123 -34.55 -31.49 -2.35
N THR A 124 -33.91 -30.34 -2.49
CA THR A 124 -32.51 -30.20 -2.88
C THR A 124 -31.75 -29.56 -1.74
N VAL A 125 -30.58 -30.07 -1.41
CA VAL A 125 -29.67 -29.55 -0.39
C VAL A 125 -28.36 -29.15 -1.08
N ASN A 126 -27.83 -27.98 -0.74
CA ASN A 126 -26.65 -27.40 -1.39
C ASN A 126 -25.53 -27.20 -0.36
N PRO A 127 -24.89 -28.27 0.14
CA PRO A 127 -23.71 -28.11 0.99
C PRO A 127 -22.53 -27.58 0.19
N GLY A 128 -21.77 -26.71 0.81
CA GLY A 128 -20.57 -26.16 0.20
C GLY A 128 -19.54 -25.75 1.23
N LEU A 129 -18.28 -25.80 0.84
CA LEU A 129 -17.14 -25.33 1.62
C LEU A 129 -16.25 -24.48 0.73
N ARG A 130 -15.77 -23.35 1.28
CA ARG A 130 -14.75 -22.51 0.66
C ARG A 130 -13.62 -22.29 1.65
N TYR A 131 -12.41 -22.43 1.19
CA TYR A 131 -11.21 -22.19 1.98
C TYR A 131 -10.32 -21.18 1.25
N THR A 132 -9.98 -20.09 1.96
CA THR A 132 -9.18 -19.00 1.40
C THR A 132 -7.90 -18.81 2.20
N LEU A 133 -6.77 -18.79 1.54
CA LEU A 133 -5.45 -18.46 2.11
C LEU A 133 -4.97 -17.12 1.55
N ASN A 134 -4.94 -16.10 2.41
CA ASN A 134 -4.38 -14.80 2.10
C ASN A 134 -2.96 -14.74 2.68
N PHE A 135 -1.97 -14.95 1.83
CA PHE A 135 -0.57 -14.84 2.25
C PHE A 135 -0.24 -13.37 2.49
N PRO A 136 0.39 -13.05 3.64
CA PRO A 136 0.83 -11.69 3.89
C PRO A 136 1.79 -11.20 2.81
N SER A 137 1.67 -9.94 2.43
CA SER A 137 2.60 -9.32 1.48
C SER A 137 4.02 -9.30 2.03
N THR A 138 4.97 -9.42 1.13
CA THR A 138 6.40 -9.30 1.41
C THR A 138 7.02 -8.27 0.50
N GLU A 139 7.96 -7.48 1.01
CA GLU A 139 8.78 -6.59 0.20
C GLU A 139 10.07 -7.33 -0.19
N ILE A 140 10.32 -7.45 -1.50
CA ILE A 140 11.35 -8.38 -2.02
C ILE A 140 12.79 -7.90 -1.80
N ASN A 141 13.00 -6.61 -1.57
CA ASN A 141 14.32 -6.02 -1.31
C ASN A 141 14.60 -5.81 0.19
N GLY A 142 13.67 -6.21 1.06
CA GLY A 142 13.82 -6.07 2.51
C GLY A 142 13.76 -4.63 3.02
N GLN A 143 13.14 -3.72 2.29
CA GLN A 143 13.07 -2.29 2.62
C GLN A 143 11.97 -1.95 3.64
N THR A 144 11.18 -2.94 4.07
CA THR A 144 10.08 -2.73 5.03
C THR A 144 10.61 -2.65 6.45
N ALA A 145 10.11 -1.66 7.20
CA ALA A 145 10.31 -1.55 8.64
C ALA A 145 8.95 -1.59 9.34
N VAL A 146 8.89 -2.23 10.50
CA VAL A 146 7.69 -2.34 11.35
C VAL A 146 8.02 -1.85 12.74
N PHE A 147 7.17 -0.99 13.28
CA PHE A 147 7.31 -0.57 14.67
C PHE A 147 6.69 -1.61 15.61
N ASN A 148 7.54 -2.22 16.44
CA ASN A 148 7.09 -3.14 17.47
C ASN A 148 6.64 -2.34 18.69
N LEU A 149 5.33 -2.42 19.00
CA LEU A 149 4.75 -1.69 20.14
C LEU A 149 5.21 -2.20 21.51
N GLN A 150 5.66 -3.46 21.61
CA GLN A 150 6.11 -4.03 22.87
C GLN A 150 7.55 -3.63 23.19
N THR A 151 8.42 -3.68 22.18
CA THR A 151 9.84 -3.33 22.34
C THR A 151 10.12 -1.84 22.12
N GLN A 152 9.12 -1.11 21.56
CA GLN A 152 9.23 0.30 21.14
C GLN A 152 10.39 0.55 20.17
N GLN A 153 10.70 -0.42 19.33
CA GLN A 153 11.79 -0.36 18.35
C GLN A 153 11.30 -0.67 16.94
N LEU A 154 12.06 -0.21 15.95
CA LEU A 154 11.86 -0.59 14.56
C LEU A 154 12.47 -1.98 14.34
N GLU A 155 11.69 -2.88 13.80
CA GLU A 155 12.10 -4.21 13.36
C GLU A 155 12.15 -4.24 11.83
N TYR A 156 13.17 -4.87 11.29
CA TYR A 156 13.38 -5.01 9.85
C TYR A 156 13.22 -6.49 9.48
N PRO A 157 12.03 -6.92 9.05
CA PRO A 157 11.76 -8.31 8.72
C PRO A 157 12.52 -8.80 7.48
N GLY A 158 13.20 -7.90 6.76
CA GLY A 158 13.85 -8.21 5.50
C GLY A 158 12.81 -8.64 4.46
N THR A 159 13.08 -9.76 3.79
CA THR A 159 12.17 -10.36 2.81
C THR A 159 11.09 -11.27 3.43
N HIS A 160 11.04 -11.36 4.75
CA HIS A 160 10.03 -12.17 5.45
C HIS A 160 8.72 -11.40 5.64
N PRO A 161 7.57 -12.08 5.67
CA PRO A 161 6.30 -11.41 5.91
C PRO A 161 6.24 -10.86 7.35
N VAL A 162 5.69 -9.66 7.47
CA VAL A 162 5.51 -8.95 8.76
C VAL A 162 4.47 -9.64 9.65
N ARG A 163 3.53 -10.37 9.06
CA ARG A 163 2.43 -11.02 9.77
C ARG A 163 2.42 -12.51 9.49
N PRO A 164 2.05 -13.34 10.47
CA PRO A 164 1.87 -14.75 10.24
C PRO A 164 0.68 -15.03 9.30
N LEU A 165 0.78 -16.11 8.55
CA LEU A 165 -0.32 -16.59 7.73
C LEU A 165 -1.45 -17.09 8.65
N LYS A 166 -2.65 -16.54 8.47
CA LYS A 166 -3.86 -17.05 9.12
C LYS A 166 -4.39 -18.24 8.31
N LYS A 167 -4.58 -19.38 8.98
CA LYS A 167 -5.01 -20.64 8.35
C LYS A 167 -6.49 -21.00 8.64
N ASN A 168 -7.15 -20.32 9.57
CA ASN A 168 -8.56 -20.57 9.94
C ASN A 168 -9.48 -19.62 9.13
N ASN A 169 -9.59 -19.88 7.85
CA ASN A 169 -10.35 -19.04 6.91
C ASN A 169 -11.34 -19.91 6.11
N PHE A 170 -12.32 -20.47 6.83
CA PHE A 170 -13.44 -21.22 6.27
C PHE A 170 -14.68 -20.37 6.16
#